data_8d47c31311bacccd14e9866b05a02db6
#
_entry.id   8d47c31311bacccd14e9866b05a02db6
#
_cell.length_a   1.000
_cell.length_b   1.000
_cell.length_c   1.000
_cell.angle_alpha   90.00
_cell.angle_beta   90.00
_cell.angle_gamma   90.00
#
_symmetry.space_group_name_H-M   'P 1'
#
loop_
_entity.id
_entity.type
_entity.pdbx_description
1 polymer ?
#
loop_
_entity_poly.entity_id
_entity_poly.type
_entity_poly.pdbx_seq_one_letter_code
_entity_poly.pdbx_strand_id
1 'polypeptide(L)'
;MRLPKQPLQCPTMATAGNVLTLAALLLPPLYMPNGYVGLVGAKFHLLLWLAGIGCALLLCCLQKSLRRNEHLAKQAQIAGLPLLLLCLSYTVAWLFAENPAVALWGLQGRYNGLIMLLACTVLYFAVQLAGGGIPAAWFGRLLAGAGCAVTLLCGMNFFMVDPLDAYYSFLPESGELFLGTVGNINFYGAFLDLCLPIAVWELLVTPDSDSARLWGAASVCLGAGLVVAGSDAAWLGAVSAVAVLCMARRITAGRLSRLAYAAAVWALCTGTIGLLARLLPARAEWRTVSKFVTQPMVALILAAVCFVAGGLLRRRPKVNSWRAVRVLAVAAVVLAAVLVLLANFTVVLPQPLTRLLFFDDQWGSNRGFAWKRLWTVWKDDLTPLQMLFGLGGDAANARLNIDDYSVKYMMLLNGDVFDSAHNEYLQHLICGGVVGLTSWLAFLGLHVRRGLRTAPGLAAAILGYAVQAFFSISMPGVLPLVFVLAALCVKPQPLAARGWYRSLLGLVMAAPPILLLAAV
;
A
#
# COMPACT_ATOMS: atom_id res chain seq x y z
N MET A 1 16.45 20.48 -31.34
CA MET A 1 15.83 19.15 -31.23
C MET A 1 14.35 19.36 -30.89
N ARG A 2 13.44 19.23 -31.87
CA ARG A 2 12.00 19.44 -31.68
C ARG A 2 11.47 18.24 -30.86
N LEU A 3 10.93 18.50 -29.69
CA LEU A 3 10.23 17.49 -28.90
C LEU A 3 9.12 16.88 -29.77
N PRO A 4 8.95 15.55 -29.78
CA PRO A 4 7.85 14.94 -30.52
C PRO A 4 6.54 15.48 -29.92
N LYS A 5 5.69 16.05 -30.82
CA LYS A 5 4.34 16.48 -30.42
C LYS A 5 3.64 15.30 -29.77
N GLN A 6 3.27 15.45 -28.50
CA GLN A 6 2.39 14.48 -27.84
C GLN A 6 1.14 14.32 -28.71
N PRO A 7 0.64 13.10 -28.95
CA PRO A 7 -0.62 12.92 -29.65
C PRO A 7 -1.68 13.75 -28.90
N LEU A 8 -2.37 14.62 -29.63
CA LEU A 8 -3.40 15.53 -29.11
C LEU A 8 -4.50 14.68 -28.43
N GLN A 9 -4.34 14.41 -27.13
CA GLN A 9 -5.46 13.98 -26.32
C GLN A 9 -6.52 15.08 -26.41
N CYS A 10 -7.78 14.70 -26.64
CA CYS A 10 -8.89 15.64 -26.56
C CYS A 10 -8.84 16.30 -25.16
N PRO A 11 -8.78 17.62 -25.03
CA PRO A 11 -8.63 18.30 -23.73
C PRO A 11 -9.66 17.83 -22.71
N THR A 12 -10.91 17.61 -23.13
CA THR A 12 -12.00 17.10 -22.30
C THR A 12 -11.71 15.70 -21.72
N MET A 13 -11.07 14.83 -22.52
CA MET A 13 -10.74 13.47 -22.09
C MET A 13 -9.60 13.44 -21.08
N ALA A 14 -8.57 14.27 -21.29
CA ALA A 14 -7.47 14.43 -20.34
C ALA A 14 -7.98 15.03 -19.02
N THR A 15 -8.90 15.99 -19.06
CA THR A 15 -9.54 16.55 -17.88
C THR A 15 -10.34 15.50 -17.12
N ALA A 16 -11.18 14.71 -17.81
CA ALA A 16 -11.96 13.65 -17.19
C ALA A 16 -11.07 12.56 -16.55
N GLY A 17 -9.99 12.15 -17.25
CA GLY A 17 -9.00 11.20 -16.69
C GLY A 17 -8.27 11.75 -15.47
N ASN A 18 -7.94 13.05 -15.46
CA ASN A 18 -7.32 13.70 -14.29
C ASN A 18 -8.29 13.82 -13.13
N VAL A 19 -9.57 14.13 -13.37
CA VAL A 19 -10.62 14.15 -12.34
C VAL A 19 -10.83 12.76 -11.75
N LEU A 20 -10.90 11.72 -12.59
CA LEU A 20 -10.96 10.33 -12.11
C LEU A 20 -9.73 9.99 -11.25
N THR A 21 -8.53 10.40 -11.67
CA THR A 21 -7.29 10.17 -10.90
C THR A 21 -7.37 10.82 -9.52
N LEU A 22 -7.83 12.08 -9.44
CA LEU A 22 -8.04 12.78 -8.19
C LEU A 22 -9.07 12.07 -7.31
N ALA A 23 -10.22 11.73 -7.88
CA ALA A 23 -11.28 11.04 -7.16
C ALA A 23 -10.80 9.70 -6.60
N ALA A 24 -10.08 8.91 -7.41
CA ALA A 24 -9.55 7.61 -7.02
C ALA A 24 -8.42 7.68 -5.96
N LEU A 25 -7.71 8.81 -5.86
CA LEU A 25 -6.71 9.03 -4.82
C LEU A 25 -7.29 9.60 -3.52
N LEU A 26 -8.28 10.47 -3.60
CA LEU A 26 -8.76 11.23 -2.45
C LEU A 26 -10.02 10.64 -1.82
N LEU A 27 -10.96 10.13 -2.62
CA LEU A 27 -12.23 9.65 -2.06
C LEU A 27 -12.08 8.37 -1.22
N PRO A 28 -11.35 7.30 -1.65
CA PRO A 28 -11.29 6.07 -0.86
C PRO A 28 -10.78 6.26 0.58
N PRO A 29 -9.73 7.04 0.87
CA PRO A 29 -9.31 7.28 2.25
C PRO A 29 -10.23 8.22 3.03
N LEU A 30 -10.97 9.13 2.36
CA LEU A 30 -11.80 10.14 3.01
C LEU A 30 -13.27 9.72 3.18
N TYR A 31 -13.77 8.79 2.36
CA TYR A 31 -15.18 8.42 2.32
C TYR A 31 -15.58 7.53 3.51
N MET A 32 -16.44 8.05 4.37
CA MET A 32 -16.97 7.38 5.55
C MET A 32 -18.41 7.85 5.81
N PRO A 33 -19.40 7.28 5.12
CA PRO A 33 -20.77 7.79 5.19
C PRO A 33 -21.51 7.47 6.50
N ASN A 34 -21.20 6.33 7.15
CA ASN A 34 -21.94 5.81 8.32
C ASN A 34 -20.98 5.40 9.46
N GLY A 35 -19.96 6.23 9.75
CA GLY A 35 -18.95 5.86 10.72
C GLY A 35 -18.24 4.55 10.35
N TYR A 36 -17.97 3.71 11.32
CA TYR A 36 -17.28 2.43 11.06
C TYR A 36 -18.21 1.30 10.65
N VAL A 37 -19.53 1.47 10.79
CA VAL A 37 -20.50 0.44 10.39
C VAL A 37 -20.53 0.31 8.87
N GLY A 38 -20.20 -0.89 8.38
CA GLY A 38 -20.19 -1.16 6.94
C GLY A 38 -19.14 -0.36 6.14
N LEU A 39 -18.13 0.22 6.79
CA LEU A 39 -17.13 1.11 6.18
C LEU A 39 -16.43 0.47 4.97
N VAL A 40 -16.03 -0.81 5.08
CA VAL A 40 -15.32 -1.51 3.98
C VAL A 40 -16.25 -1.71 2.79
N GLY A 41 -17.52 -2.06 3.03
CA GLY A 41 -18.54 -2.17 1.99
C GLY A 41 -18.81 -0.84 1.29
N ALA A 42 -18.94 0.26 2.06
CA ALA A 42 -19.11 1.59 1.49
C ALA A 42 -17.95 1.98 0.55
N LYS A 43 -16.70 1.70 0.98
CA LYS A 43 -15.51 1.94 0.15
C LYS A 43 -15.45 1.03 -1.07
N PHE A 44 -15.92 -0.21 -0.96
CA PHE A 44 -16.02 -1.12 -2.09
C PHE A 44 -17.03 -0.62 -3.13
N HIS A 45 -18.23 -0.19 -2.72
CA HIS A 45 -19.21 0.40 -3.63
C HIS A 45 -18.65 1.69 -4.28
N LEU A 46 -17.97 2.55 -3.52
CA LEU A 46 -17.31 3.72 -4.09
C LEU A 46 -16.29 3.31 -5.18
N LEU A 47 -15.49 2.26 -4.94
CA LEU A 47 -14.56 1.72 -5.93
C LEU A 47 -15.28 1.28 -7.20
N LEU A 48 -16.42 0.60 -7.08
CA LEU A 48 -17.22 0.18 -8.24
C LEU A 48 -17.72 1.38 -9.05
N TRP A 49 -18.21 2.44 -8.40
CA TRP A 49 -18.59 3.68 -9.09
C TRP A 49 -17.43 4.32 -9.85
N LEU A 50 -16.26 4.43 -9.21
CA LEU A 50 -15.07 4.96 -9.85
C LEU A 50 -14.61 4.08 -11.02
N ALA A 51 -14.69 2.77 -10.88
CA ALA A 51 -14.37 1.83 -11.94
C ALA A 51 -15.38 1.91 -13.10
N GLY A 52 -16.67 2.12 -12.83
CA GLY A 52 -17.69 2.37 -13.86
C GLY A 52 -17.35 3.59 -14.72
N ILE A 53 -16.96 4.71 -14.09
CA ILE A 53 -16.46 5.91 -14.81
C ILE A 53 -15.20 5.56 -15.59
N GLY A 54 -14.27 4.78 -14.98
CA GLY A 54 -13.06 4.29 -15.63
C GLY A 54 -13.35 3.44 -16.87
N CYS A 55 -14.34 2.54 -16.83
CA CYS A 55 -14.81 1.75 -17.96
C CYS A 55 -15.26 2.65 -19.12
N ALA A 56 -16.11 3.63 -18.84
CA ALA A 56 -16.59 4.57 -19.84
C ALA A 56 -15.43 5.32 -20.53
N LEU A 57 -14.46 5.81 -19.75
CA LEU A 57 -13.27 6.47 -20.28
C LEU A 57 -12.40 5.52 -21.12
N LEU A 58 -12.19 4.28 -20.69
CA LEU A 58 -11.43 3.29 -21.45
C LEU A 58 -12.11 2.94 -22.77
N LEU A 59 -13.42 2.72 -22.77
CA LEU A 59 -14.19 2.45 -23.99
C LEU A 59 -14.07 3.62 -24.99
N CYS A 60 -14.17 4.87 -24.50
CA CYS A 60 -13.93 6.05 -25.32
C CYS A 60 -12.51 6.12 -25.88
N CYS A 61 -11.47 5.78 -25.08
CA CYS A 61 -10.08 5.71 -25.54
C CYS A 61 -9.88 4.64 -26.62
N LEU A 62 -10.44 3.44 -26.41
CA LEU A 62 -10.37 2.33 -27.35
C LEU A 62 -11.07 2.67 -28.67
N GLN A 63 -12.31 3.21 -28.61
CA GLN A 63 -13.05 3.63 -29.79
C GLN A 63 -12.30 4.68 -30.60
N LYS A 64 -11.70 5.68 -29.93
CA LYS A 64 -10.89 6.71 -30.61
C LYS A 64 -9.65 6.11 -31.26
N SER A 65 -8.96 5.20 -30.59
CA SER A 65 -7.78 4.50 -31.11
C SER A 65 -8.13 3.68 -32.36
N LEU A 66 -9.25 2.96 -32.35
CA LEU A 66 -9.73 2.18 -33.50
C LEU A 66 -10.11 3.08 -34.69
N ARG A 67 -10.87 4.17 -34.46
CA ARG A 67 -11.30 5.10 -35.53
C ARG A 67 -10.15 5.84 -36.18
N ARG A 68 -9.10 6.20 -35.43
CA ARG A 68 -7.98 7.01 -35.93
C ARG A 68 -6.76 6.20 -36.31
N ASN A 69 -6.82 4.88 -36.17
CA ASN A 69 -5.64 4.01 -36.33
C ASN A 69 -4.43 4.48 -35.50
N GLU A 70 -4.71 5.19 -34.39
CA GLU A 70 -3.71 5.69 -33.44
C GLU A 70 -3.28 4.57 -32.48
N HIS A 71 -2.03 4.64 -32.03
CA HIS A 71 -1.45 3.60 -31.19
C HIS A 71 -1.79 3.81 -29.71
N LEU A 72 -2.27 2.77 -29.05
CA LEU A 72 -2.28 2.70 -27.59
C LEU A 72 -0.84 2.72 -27.07
N ALA A 73 -0.65 3.38 -25.93
CA ALA A 73 0.68 3.64 -25.41
C ALA A 73 1.44 2.35 -25.01
N LYS A 74 2.59 2.10 -25.62
CA LYS A 74 3.42 0.90 -25.44
C LYS A 74 3.79 0.60 -24.00
N GLN A 75 4.19 1.61 -23.24
CA GLN A 75 4.65 1.40 -21.86
C GLN A 75 3.52 1.03 -20.92
N ALA A 76 2.32 1.61 -21.10
CA ALA A 76 1.13 1.23 -20.37
C ALA A 76 0.80 -0.25 -20.57
N GLN A 77 0.87 -0.71 -21.82
CA GLN A 77 0.59 -2.11 -22.17
C GLN A 77 1.58 -3.08 -21.55
N ILE A 78 2.89 -2.82 -21.69
CA ILE A 78 3.93 -3.69 -21.13
C ILE A 78 3.90 -3.67 -19.59
N ALA A 79 3.68 -2.51 -18.98
CA ALA A 79 3.61 -2.39 -17.53
C ALA A 79 2.33 -3.01 -16.96
N GLY A 80 1.24 -2.98 -17.71
CA GLY A 80 -0.04 -3.56 -17.33
C GLY A 80 -0.15 -5.07 -17.59
N LEU A 81 0.77 -5.69 -18.36
CA LEU A 81 0.71 -7.12 -18.65
C LEU A 81 0.64 -8.02 -17.40
N PRO A 82 1.43 -7.77 -16.34
CA PRO A 82 1.29 -8.54 -15.11
C PRO A 82 -0.11 -8.45 -14.50
N LEU A 83 -0.79 -7.30 -14.57
CA LEU A 83 -2.16 -7.17 -14.08
C LEU A 83 -3.15 -8.00 -14.90
N LEU A 84 -2.98 -8.06 -16.20
CA LEU A 84 -3.83 -8.88 -17.05
C LEU A 84 -3.63 -10.37 -16.78
N LEU A 85 -2.40 -10.81 -16.52
CA LEU A 85 -2.10 -12.18 -16.09
C LEU A 85 -2.68 -12.48 -14.70
N LEU A 86 -2.64 -11.51 -13.79
CA LEU A 86 -3.27 -11.62 -12.47
C LEU A 86 -4.79 -11.76 -12.59
N CYS A 87 -5.44 -10.91 -13.40
CA CYS A 87 -6.87 -11.02 -13.67
C CYS A 87 -7.23 -12.37 -14.32
N LEU A 88 -6.43 -12.83 -15.29
CA LEU A 88 -6.62 -14.13 -15.91
C LEU A 88 -6.55 -15.26 -14.89
N SER A 89 -5.54 -15.25 -14.01
CA SER A 89 -5.39 -16.26 -12.96
C SER A 89 -6.62 -16.32 -12.06
N TYR A 90 -7.09 -15.15 -11.56
CA TYR A 90 -8.29 -15.08 -10.72
C TYR A 90 -9.58 -15.46 -11.48
N THR A 91 -9.66 -15.18 -12.78
CA THR A 91 -10.80 -15.60 -13.62
C THR A 91 -10.82 -17.11 -13.78
N VAL A 92 -9.67 -17.75 -14.05
CA VAL A 92 -9.57 -19.20 -14.11
C VAL A 92 -9.92 -19.83 -12.75
N ALA A 93 -9.36 -19.28 -11.66
CA ALA A 93 -9.69 -19.75 -10.31
C ALA A 93 -11.18 -19.63 -9.99
N TRP A 94 -11.83 -18.52 -10.37
CA TRP A 94 -13.27 -18.31 -10.20
C TRP A 94 -14.12 -19.36 -10.94
N LEU A 95 -13.75 -19.72 -12.18
CA LEU A 95 -14.49 -20.71 -12.98
C LEU A 95 -14.50 -22.11 -12.34
N PHE A 96 -13.47 -22.43 -11.54
CA PHE A 96 -13.31 -23.71 -10.84
C PHE A 96 -13.45 -23.60 -9.32
N ALA A 97 -13.93 -22.45 -8.81
CA ALA A 97 -14.05 -22.21 -7.37
C ALA A 97 -15.17 -23.05 -6.75
N GLU A 98 -14.93 -23.59 -5.55
CA GLU A 98 -15.94 -24.26 -4.74
C GLU A 98 -17.11 -23.35 -4.36
N ASN A 99 -16.80 -22.06 -4.12
CA ASN A 99 -17.81 -21.01 -3.88
C ASN A 99 -17.63 -19.86 -4.89
N PRO A 100 -18.27 -19.93 -6.07
CA PRO A 100 -18.12 -18.92 -7.11
C PRO A 100 -18.56 -17.52 -6.69
N ALA A 101 -19.53 -17.38 -5.79
CA ALA A 101 -19.99 -16.08 -5.30
C ALA A 101 -18.90 -15.39 -4.45
N VAL A 102 -18.27 -16.11 -3.55
CA VAL A 102 -17.14 -15.59 -2.76
C VAL A 102 -15.93 -15.31 -3.64
N ALA A 103 -15.60 -16.21 -4.58
CA ALA A 103 -14.48 -16.00 -5.48
C ALA A 103 -14.65 -14.75 -6.37
N LEU A 104 -15.91 -14.41 -6.72
CA LEU A 104 -16.25 -13.26 -7.53
C LEU A 104 -16.27 -11.96 -6.73
N TRP A 105 -17.03 -11.92 -5.62
CA TRP A 105 -17.29 -10.69 -4.84
C TRP A 105 -16.33 -10.50 -3.66
N GLY A 106 -15.74 -11.59 -3.16
CA GLY A 106 -15.04 -11.64 -1.88
C GLY A 106 -15.98 -11.86 -0.69
N LEU A 107 -15.41 -12.08 0.47
CA LEU A 107 -16.14 -12.16 1.73
C LEU A 107 -16.67 -10.79 2.13
N GLN A 108 -17.87 -10.75 2.71
CA GLN A 108 -18.42 -9.53 3.28
C GLN A 108 -17.46 -8.95 4.33
N GLY A 109 -17.15 -7.66 4.21
CA GLY A 109 -16.17 -6.98 5.07
C GLY A 109 -14.72 -7.07 4.58
N ARG A 110 -14.41 -7.88 3.52
CA ARG A 110 -13.09 -7.97 2.88
C ARG A 110 -13.13 -7.58 1.41
N TYR A 111 -14.05 -8.17 0.65
CA TYR A 111 -14.27 -7.88 -0.77
C TYR A 111 -13.03 -8.09 -1.67
N ASN A 112 -12.16 -9.06 -1.33
CA ASN A 112 -10.96 -9.38 -2.12
C ASN A 112 -11.24 -10.41 -3.23
N GLY A 113 -12.40 -10.30 -3.88
CA GLY A 113 -12.79 -11.12 -5.03
C GLY A 113 -12.25 -10.59 -6.36
N LEU A 114 -12.59 -11.32 -7.43
CA LEU A 114 -12.22 -10.96 -8.81
C LEU A 114 -12.72 -9.55 -9.19
N ILE A 115 -13.92 -9.15 -8.75
CA ILE A 115 -14.51 -7.83 -9.04
C ILE A 115 -13.61 -6.68 -8.55
N MET A 116 -13.09 -6.77 -7.33
CA MET A 116 -12.18 -5.75 -6.79
C MET A 116 -10.92 -5.62 -7.64
N LEU A 117 -10.34 -6.76 -8.05
CA LEU A 117 -9.15 -6.79 -8.89
C LEU A 117 -9.42 -6.20 -10.27
N LEU A 118 -10.55 -6.53 -10.89
CA LEU A 118 -10.98 -5.96 -12.18
C LEU A 118 -11.21 -4.45 -12.06
N ALA A 119 -11.89 -3.99 -11.01
CA ALA A 119 -12.13 -2.58 -10.76
C ALA A 119 -10.83 -1.78 -10.61
N CYS A 120 -9.88 -2.27 -9.83
CA CYS A 120 -8.54 -1.67 -9.68
C CYS A 120 -7.77 -1.66 -11.01
N THR A 121 -7.86 -2.74 -11.79
CA THR A 121 -7.20 -2.85 -13.12
C THR A 121 -7.80 -1.86 -14.12
N VAL A 122 -9.11 -1.68 -14.10
CA VAL A 122 -9.80 -0.64 -14.91
C VAL A 122 -9.30 0.75 -14.54
N LEU A 123 -9.21 1.07 -13.24
CA LEU A 123 -8.68 2.37 -12.79
C LEU A 123 -7.24 2.57 -13.24
N TYR A 124 -6.38 1.54 -13.13
CA TYR A 124 -5.01 1.62 -13.60
C TYR A 124 -4.93 2.03 -15.08
N PHE A 125 -5.64 1.33 -15.97
CA PHE A 125 -5.61 1.64 -17.41
C PHE A 125 -6.32 2.96 -17.75
N ALA A 126 -7.40 3.31 -17.05
CA ALA A 126 -8.09 4.58 -17.25
C ALA A 126 -7.18 5.78 -16.93
N VAL A 127 -6.46 5.72 -15.80
CA VAL A 127 -5.47 6.74 -15.42
C VAL A 127 -4.34 6.83 -16.44
N GLN A 128 -3.84 5.68 -16.93
CA GLN A 128 -2.75 5.62 -17.90
C GLN A 128 -3.14 6.18 -19.27
N LEU A 129 -4.35 5.94 -19.75
CA LEU A 129 -4.76 6.22 -21.12
C LEU A 129 -5.59 7.49 -21.26
N ALA A 130 -6.43 7.82 -20.27
CA ALA A 130 -7.25 9.02 -20.27
C ALA A 130 -6.56 10.22 -19.61
N GLY A 131 -5.76 10.00 -18.54
CA GLY A 131 -5.05 11.07 -17.83
C GLY A 131 -3.92 11.71 -18.66
N GLY A 132 -3.62 12.99 -18.41
CA GLY A 132 -2.53 13.67 -19.09
C GLY A 132 -2.40 15.15 -18.74
N GLY A 133 -1.25 15.76 -19.10
CA GLY A 133 -0.98 17.19 -18.92
C GLY A 133 -0.57 17.58 -17.49
N ILE A 134 -0.98 16.85 -16.45
CA ILE A 134 -0.62 17.12 -15.05
C ILE A 134 0.56 16.24 -14.64
N PRO A 135 1.60 16.78 -14.00
CA PRO A 135 2.71 15.99 -13.48
C PRO A 135 2.27 15.01 -12.39
N ALA A 136 2.78 13.78 -12.42
CA ALA A 136 2.48 12.74 -11.42
C ALA A 136 2.78 13.20 -9.97
N ALA A 137 3.83 13.99 -9.78
CA ALA A 137 4.19 14.56 -8.47
C ALA A 137 3.07 15.44 -7.88
N TRP A 138 2.29 16.12 -8.70
CA TRP A 138 1.18 16.95 -8.22
C TRP A 138 0.09 16.11 -7.55
N PHE A 139 -0.29 14.99 -8.18
CA PHE A 139 -1.23 14.03 -7.58
C PHE A 139 -0.70 13.44 -6.27
N GLY A 140 0.60 13.10 -6.24
CA GLY A 140 1.26 12.63 -5.02
C GLY A 140 1.22 13.66 -3.88
N ARG A 141 1.49 14.93 -4.19
CA ARG A 141 1.43 16.02 -3.20
C ARG A 141 0.04 16.17 -2.59
N LEU A 142 -1.01 16.06 -3.39
CA LEU A 142 -2.40 16.09 -2.91
C LEU A 142 -2.71 14.89 -2.02
N LEU A 143 -2.26 13.69 -2.41
CA LEU A 143 -2.43 12.49 -1.57
C LEU A 143 -1.71 12.65 -0.22
N ALA A 144 -0.48 13.17 -0.20
CA ALA A 144 0.25 13.42 1.05
C ALA A 144 -0.46 14.49 1.92
N GLY A 145 -1.04 15.52 1.29
CA GLY A 145 -1.87 16.52 1.99
C GLY A 145 -3.12 15.91 2.60
N ALA A 146 -3.84 15.07 1.86
CA ALA A 146 -4.98 14.31 2.38
C ALA A 146 -4.56 13.38 3.53
N GLY A 147 -3.38 12.75 3.41
CA GLY A 147 -2.78 11.95 4.47
C GLY A 147 -2.55 12.74 5.76
N CYS A 148 -2.08 13.99 5.67
CA CYS A 148 -1.94 14.86 6.83
C CYS A 148 -3.32 15.17 7.47
N ALA A 149 -4.34 15.49 6.67
CA ALA A 149 -5.68 15.76 7.19
C ALA A 149 -6.28 14.53 7.91
N VAL A 150 -6.15 13.33 7.30
CA VAL A 150 -6.56 12.08 7.94
C VAL A 150 -5.76 11.82 9.22
N THR A 151 -4.46 12.09 9.23
CA THR A 151 -3.60 11.92 10.41
C THR A 151 -4.01 12.84 11.57
N LEU A 152 -4.38 14.09 11.29
CA LEU A 152 -4.89 14.99 12.32
C LEU A 152 -6.20 14.46 12.92
N LEU A 153 -7.12 13.98 12.08
CA LEU A 153 -8.35 13.34 12.55
C LEU A 153 -8.07 12.08 13.38
N CYS A 154 -7.14 11.22 12.92
CA CYS A 154 -6.72 10.04 13.68
C CYS A 154 -6.11 10.42 15.03
N GLY A 155 -5.34 11.51 15.10
CA GLY A 155 -4.81 12.07 16.35
C GLY A 155 -5.92 12.50 17.31
N MET A 156 -6.97 13.16 16.81
CA MET A 156 -8.15 13.50 17.61
C MET A 156 -8.83 12.25 18.14
N ASN A 157 -9.13 11.27 17.27
CA ASN A 157 -9.73 9.99 17.68
C ASN A 157 -8.86 9.23 18.68
N PHE A 158 -7.53 9.28 18.52
CA PHE A 158 -6.59 8.67 19.46
C PHE A 158 -6.75 9.23 20.88
N PHE A 159 -6.97 10.54 21.02
CA PHE A 159 -7.27 11.21 22.29
C PHE A 159 -8.76 11.26 22.63
N MET A 160 -9.55 10.31 22.14
CA MET A 160 -10.99 10.15 22.44
C MET A 160 -11.87 11.30 21.99
N VAL A 161 -11.37 12.17 21.06
CA VAL A 161 -12.16 13.24 20.44
C VAL A 161 -12.69 12.73 19.12
N ASP A 162 -14.02 12.61 18.98
CA ASP A 162 -14.69 12.09 17.78
C ASP A 162 -15.53 13.16 17.08
N PRO A 163 -14.93 13.99 16.24
CA PRO A 163 -15.64 15.10 15.59
C PRO A 163 -16.59 14.65 14.48
N LEU A 164 -16.50 13.39 14.04
CA LEU A 164 -17.33 12.83 12.97
C LEU A 164 -18.37 11.83 13.48
N ASP A 165 -18.47 11.67 14.80
CA ASP A 165 -19.37 10.70 15.45
C ASP A 165 -19.22 9.26 14.89
N ALA A 166 -17.96 8.90 14.59
CA ALA A 166 -17.60 7.67 13.89
C ALA A 166 -17.84 6.41 14.73
N TYR A 167 -17.81 6.55 16.06
CA TYR A 167 -17.94 5.43 17.01
C TYR A 167 -19.37 5.22 17.51
N TYR A 168 -20.35 6.05 17.13
CA TYR A 168 -21.72 6.03 17.64
C TYR A 168 -22.40 4.65 17.65
N SER A 169 -22.23 3.90 16.58
CA SER A 169 -22.84 2.57 16.43
C SER A 169 -21.83 1.43 16.44
N PHE A 170 -20.62 1.67 16.96
CA PHE A 170 -19.52 0.71 16.92
C PHE A 170 -19.29 0.10 18.31
N LEU A 171 -19.05 -1.23 18.37
CA LEU A 171 -18.84 -1.93 19.63
C LEU A 171 -17.59 -1.36 20.35
N PRO A 172 -17.68 -1.04 21.65
CA PRO A 172 -16.57 -0.44 22.40
C PRO A 172 -15.27 -1.24 22.34
N GLU A 173 -15.38 -2.57 22.39
CA GLU A 173 -14.24 -3.51 22.38
C GLU A 173 -13.43 -3.48 21.07
N SER A 174 -14.08 -3.14 19.95
CA SER A 174 -13.41 -3.02 18.64
C SER A 174 -12.94 -1.59 18.34
N GLY A 175 -13.40 -0.60 19.10
CA GLY A 175 -13.14 0.81 18.84
C GLY A 175 -11.67 1.20 18.89
N GLU A 176 -10.85 0.49 19.68
CA GLU A 176 -9.41 0.74 19.82
C GLU A 176 -8.62 0.45 18.54
N LEU A 177 -9.13 -0.46 17.70
CA LEU A 177 -8.49 -0.84 16.44
C LEU A 177 -8.89 0.04 15.24
N PHE A 178 -9.74 1.06 15.45
CA PHE A 178 -10.25 1.90 14.38
C PHE A 178 -9.96 3.38 14.63
N LEU A 179 -9.40 4.06 13.62
CA LEU A 179 -9.02 5.47 13.68
C LEU A 179 -9.34 6.17 12.35
N GLY A 180 -9.80 7.41 12.45
CA GLY A 180 -10.06 8.30 11.32
C GLY A 180 -11.02 7.70 10.29
N THR A 181 -10.89 8.16 9.06
CA THR A 181 -11.75 7.73 7.96
C THR A 181 -11.28 6.45 7.25
N VAL A 182 -10.04 6.00 7.50
CA VAL A 182 -9.51 4.77 6.89
C VAL A 182 -10.02 3.53 7.61
N GLY A 183 -10.20 3.63 8.92
CA GLY A 183 -10.73 2.56 9.77
C GLY A 183 -9.61 1.83 10.49
N ASN A 184 -9.46 0.50 10.31
CA ASN A 184 -8.52 -0.31 11.05
C ASN A 184 -7.08 0.22 11.01
N ILE A 185 -6.38 0.20 12.15
CA ILE A 185 -5.02 0.72 12.33
C ILE A 185 -3.98 0.16 11.33
N ASN A 186 -4.11 -1.10 10.90
CA ASN A 186 -3.21 -1.68 9.91
C ASN A 186 -3.45 -1.09 8.51
N PHE A 187 -4.70 -0.78 8.16
CA PHE A 187 -5.06 -0.15 6.90
C PHE A 187 -4.68 1.34 6.91
N TYR A 188 -4.85 2.00 8.06
CA TYR A 188 -4.34 3.34 8.24
C TYR A 188 -2.81 3.37 8.12
N GLY A 189 -2.09 2.40 8.70
CA GLY A 189 -0.65 2.22 8.51
C GLY A 189 -0.26 2.04 7.04
N ALA A 190 -0.97 1.19 6.29
CA ALA A 190 -0.74 1.01 4.85
C ALA A 190 -0.98 2.31 4.06
N PHE A 191 -2.00 3.10 4.43
CA PHE A 191 -2.25 4.41 3.84
C PHE A 191 -1.11 5.41 4.14
N LEU A 192 -0.58 5.40 5.36
CA LEU A 192 0.59 6.22 5.72
C LEU A 192 1.84 5.83 4.93
N ASP A 193 2.04 4.53 4.66
CA ASP A 193 3.13 4.04 3.81
C ASP A 193 3.02 4.51 2.35
N LEU A 194 1.81 4.87 1.90
CA LEU A 194 1.62 5.53 0.62
C LEU A 194 1.86 7.05 0.67
N CYS A 195 1.60 7.71 1.79
CA CYS A 195 1.67 9.17 1.92
C CYS A 195 3.06 9.68 2.36
N LEU A 196 3.63 9.09 3.41
CA LEU A 196 4.88 9.55 4.03
C LEU A 196 6.07 9.59 3.06
N PRO A 197 6.34 8.55 2.23
CA PRO A 197 7.48 8.59 1.31
C PRO A 197 7.37 9.72 0.28
N ILE A 198 6.16 10.11 -0.09
CA ILE A 198 5.92 11.24 -1.00
C ILE A 198 6.33 12.55 -0.32
N ALA A 199 5.88 12.79 0.92
CA ALA A 199 6.25 13.98 1.67
C ALA A 199 7.77 14.06 1.93
N VAL A 200 8.39 12.94 2.31
CA VAL A 200 9.85 12.84 2.50
C VAL A 200 10.59 13.11 1.19
N TRP A 201 10.10 12.59 0.06
CA TRP A 201 10.72 12.87 -1.23
C TRP A 201 10.69 14.36 -1.56
N GLU A 202 9.56 15.02 -1.40
CA GLU A 202 9.41 16.46 -1.63
C GLU A 202 10.33 17.27 -0.70
N LEU A 203 10.43 16.91 0.58
CA LEU A 203 11.39 17.49 1.53
C LEU A 203 12.83 17.40 1.02
N LEU A 204 13.21 16.23 0.49
CA LEU A 204 14.58 15.98 0.03
C LEU A 204 14.92 16.71 -1.27
N VAL A 205 13.96 16.96 -2.17
CA VAL A 205 14.26 17.46 -3.53
C VAL A 205 13.90 18.92 -3.76
N THR A 206 12.99 19.48 -2.98
CA THR A 206 12.55 20.87 -3.12
C THR A 206 13.71 21.83 -2.87
N PRO A 207 14.00 22.78 -3.81
CA PRO A 207 15.10 23.72 -3.66
C PRO A 207 14.78 24.85 -2.68
N ASP A 208 13.54 25.31 -2.68
CA ASP A 208 13.04 26.42 -1.87
C ASP A 208 12.92 26.04 -0.38
N SER A 209 13.32 26.98 0.50
CA SER A 209 13.36 26.75 1.96
C SER A 209 11.97 26.65 2.58
N ASP A 210 11.00 27.43 2.09
CA ASP A 210 9.65 27.48 2.67
C ASP A 210 8.87 26.23 2.31
N SER A 211 8.92 25.83 1.05
CA SER A 211 8.37 24.55 0.61
C SER A 211 9.05 23.38 1.32
N ALA A 212 10.37 23.43 1.58
CA ALA A 212 11.06 22.39 2.33
C ALA A 212 10.58 22.33 3.80
N ARG A 213 10.29 23.47 4.43
CA ARG A 213 9.69 23.52 5.78
C ARG A 213 8.28 22.92 5.79
N LEU A 214 7.46 23.24 4.79
CA LEU A 214 6.12 22.67 4.64
C LEU A 214 6.18 21.13 4.52
N TRP A 215 7.04 20.60 3.63
CA TRP A 215 7.20 19.16 3.47
C TRP A 215 7.87 18.49 4.67
N GLY A 216 8.70 19.21 5.41
CA GLY A 216 9.21 18.77 6.70
C GLY A 216 8.09 18.61 7.72
N ALA A 217 7.21 19.60 7.85
CA ALA A 217 6.03 19.53 8.72
C ALA A 217 5.07 18.40 8.31
N ALA A 218 4.82 18.23 7.00
CA ALA A 218 4.02 17.11 6.49
C ALA A 218 4.65 15.74 6.83
N SER A 219 5.98 15.62 6.68
CA SER A 219 6.70 14.39 7.04
C SER A 219 6.62 14.09 8.55
N VAL A 220 6.70 15.11 9.40
CA VAL A 220 6.54 14.98 10.86
C VAL A 220 5.11 14.57 11.20
N CYS A 221 4.11 15.21 10.60
CA CYS A 221 2.70 14.87 10.80
C CYS A 221 2.41 13.41 10.43
N LEU A 222 2.78 12.99 9.21
CA LEU A 222 2.56 11.60 8.74
C LEU A 222 3.37 10.59 9.57
N GLY A 223 4.58 10.95 9.98
CA GLY A 223 5.39 10.14 10.90
C GLY A 223 4.78 10.01 12.29
N ALA A 224 4.14 11.07 12.83
CA ALA A 224 3.35 11.00 14.05
C ALA A 224 2.12 10.07 13.87
N GLY A 225 1.54 10.06 12.69
CA GLY A 225 0.47 9.11 12.32
C GLY A 225 0.88 7.65 12.49
N LEU A 226 2.13 7.26 12.18
CA LEU A 226 2.63 5.90 12.41
C LEU A 226 2.64 5.54 13.91
N VAL A 227 2.95 6.50 14.78
CA VAL A 227 2.90 6.32 16.23
C VAL A 227 1.46 6.09 16.69
N VAL A 228 0.53 6.94 16.19
CA VAL A 228 -0.90 6.85 16.49
C VAL A 228 -1.50 5.54 15.97
N ALA A 229 -1.11 5.11 14.77
CA ALA A 229 -1.52 3.82 14.20
C ALA A 229 -1.05 2.61 15.04
N GLY A 230 0.13 2.70 15.65
CA GLY A 230 0.67 1.62 16.48
C GLY A 230 1.00 0.33 15.74
N SER A 231 1.02 0.30 14.42
CA SER A 231 1.24 -0.89 13.59
C SER A 231 2.71 -1.12 13.30
N ASP A 232 3.31 -2.21 13.81
CA ASP A 232 4.73 -2.55 13.55
C ASP A 232 5.00 -2.82 12.05
N ALA A 233 4.02 -3.36 11.33
CA ALA A 233 4.11 -3.59 9.88
C ALA A 233 4.26 -2.27 9.09
N ALA A 234 3.52 -1.23 9.48
CA ALA A 234 3.61 0.08 8.86
C ALA A 234 4.99 0.73 9.13
N TRP A 235 5.56 0.55 10.31
CA TRP A 235 6.93 1.01 10.58
C TRP A 235 7.96 0.40 9.62
N LEU A 236 7.84 -0.90 9.35
CA LEU A 236 8.74 -1.60 8.43
C LEU A 236 8.57 -1.09 6.99
N GLY A 237 7.34 -0.86 6.55
CA GLY A 237 7.02 -0.25 5.25
C GLY A 237 7.62 1.14 5.12
N ALA A 238 7.33 2.03 6.07
CA ALA A 238 7.80 3.41 6.09
C ALA A 238 9.34 3.51 6.09
N VAL A 239 10.01 2.75 6.96
CA VAL A 239 11.48 2.75 7.05
C VAL A 239 12.11 2.26 5.74
N SER A 240 11.57 1.19 5.15
CA SER A 240 12.05 0.65 3.86
C SER A 240 11.91 1.65 2.73
N ALA A 241 10.77 2.33 2.65
CA ALA A 241 10.50 3.35 1.64
C ALA A 241 11.44 4.57 1.79
N VAL A 242 11.60 5.08 3.02
CA VAL A 242 12.50 6.21 3.29
C VAL A 242 13.95 5.84 3.01
N ALA A 243 14.40 4.63 3.38
CA ALA A 243 15.75 4.15 3.10
C ALA A 243 16.06 4.14 1.59
N VAL A 244 15.14 3.63 0.76
CA VAL A 244 15.30 3.63 -0.70
C VAL A 244 15.39 5.05 -1.27
N LEU A 245 14.63 6.02 -0.75
CA LEU A 245 14.73 7.42 -1.16
C LEU A 245 16.10 8.01 -0.80
N CYS A 246 16.62 7.72 0.39
CA CYS A 246 17.94 8.19 0.83
C CYS A 246 19.10 7.57 0.00
N MET A 247 18.88 6.41 -0.61
CA MET A 247 19.83 5.76 -1.53
C MET A 247 19.84 6.34 -2.94
N ALA A 248 18.97 7.29 -3.27
CA ALA A 248 18.95 7.89 -4.60
C ALA A 248 20.20 8.72 -4.86
N ARG A 249 20.87 8.49 -6.02
CA ARG A 249 22.18 9.10 -6.37
C ARG A 249 22.21 10.64 -6.30
N ARG A 250 21.07 11.28 -6.45
CA ARG A 250 20.92 12.75 -6.41
C ARG A 250 20.78 13.31 -4.98
N ILE A 251 20.69 12.47 -3.96
CA ILE A 251 20.57 12.90 -2.59
C ILE A 251 21.94 13.15 -1.99
N THR A 252 22.17 14.39 -1.54
CA THR A 252 23.40 14.86 -0.92
C THR A 252 23.24 14.95 0.59
N ALA A 253 24.37 15.05 1.31
CA ALA A 253 24.38 15.25 2.77
C ALA A 253 23.57 16.49 3.22
N GLY A 254 23.60 17.57 2.45
CA GLY A 254 22.77 18.76 2.73
C GLY A 254 21.27 18.50 2.59
N ARG A 255 20.83 17.60 1.72
CA ARG A 255 19.44 17.16 1.63
C ARG A 255 19.06 16.22 2.77
N LEU A 256 19.96 15.29 3.12
CA LEU A 256 19.77 14.39 4.27
C LEU A 256 19.74 15.16 5.60
N SER A 257 20.44 16.29 5.71
CA SER A 257 20.36 17.13 6.92
C SER A 257 18.95 17.65 7.17
N ARG A 258 18.18 17.97 6.12
CA ARG A 258 16.76 18.37 6.25
C ARG A 258 15.90 17.25 6.83
N LEU A 259 16.12 16.03 6.35
CA LEU A 259 15.42 14.85 6.87
C LEU A 259 15.81 14.57 8.33
N ALA A 260 17.10 14.71 8.67
CA ALA A 260 17.55 14.53 10.04
C ALA A 260 16.94 15.58 11.01
N TYR A 261 16.84 16.84 10.60
CA TYR A 261 16.15 17.84 11.42
C TYR A 261 14.64 17.56 11.53
N ALA A 262 13.97 17.15 10.44
CA ALA A 262 12.58 16.74 10.51
C ALA A 262 12.39 15.54 11.44
N ALA A 263 13.30 14.56 11.40
CA ALA A 263 13.30 13.40 12.31
C ALA A 263 13.54 13.80 13.77
N ALA A 264 14.36 14.84 14.04
CA ALA A 264 14.53 15.37 15.39
C ALA A 264 13.22 15.99 15.92
N VAL A 265 12.54 16.79 15.11
CA VAL A 265 11.22 17.36 15.46
C VAL A 265 10.19 16.26 15.65
N TRP A 266 10.17 15.27 14.74
CA TRP A 266 9.29 14.11 14.86
C TRP A 266 9.53 13.36 16.17
N ALA A 267 10.76 13.11 16.56
CA ALA A 267 11.09 12.43 17.83
C ALA A 267 10.55 13.21 19.04
N LEU A 268 10.66 14.55 19.06
CA LEU A 268 10.06 15.37 20.12
C LEU A 268 8.52 15.26 20.11
N CYS A 269 7.89 15.31 18.94
CA CYS A 269 6.44 15.10 18.80
C CYS A 269 6.00 13.74 19.34
N THR A 270 6.74 12.65 19.05
CA THR A 270 6.40 11.31 19.55
C THR A 270 6.51 11.21 21.07
N GLY A 271 7.55 11.81 21.66
CA GLY A 271 7.70 11.90 23.11
C GLY A 271 6.55 12.69 23.75
N THR A 272 6.12 13.79 23.12
CA THR A 272 4.97 14.58 23.56
C THR A 272 3.68 13.78 23.48
N ILE A 273 3.43 13.06 22.38
CA ILE A 273 2.27 12.17 22.25
C ILE A 273 2.29 11.10 23.37
N GLY A 274 3.47 10.51 23.64
CA GLY A 274 3.63 9.54 24.73
C GLY A 274 3.36 10.10 26.12
N LEU A 275 3.77 11.33 26.38
CA LEU A 275 3.49 12.03 27.63
C LEU A 275 1.99 12.37 27.76
N LEU A 276 1.39 12.93 26.72
CA LEU A 276 -0.03 13.29 26.70
C LEU A 276 -0.92 12.05 26.88
N ALA A 277 -0.58 10.92 26.25
CA ALA A 277 -1.33 9.67 26.39
C ALA A 277 -1.28 9.05 27.81
N ARG A 278 -0.35 9.52 28.67
CA ARG A 278 -0.31 9.15 30.10
C ARG A 278 -1.15 10.08 30.97
N LEU A 279 -1.41 11.29 30.50
CA LEU A 279 -2.10 12.36 31.24
C LEU A 279 -3.57 12.51 30.83
N LEU A 280 -3.90 12.13 29.60
CA LEU A 280 -5.22 12.29 28.99
C LEU A 280 -5.79 10.91 28.63
N PRO A 281 -7.13 10.76 28.53
CA PRO A 281 -7.74 9.58 27.95
C PRO A 281 -7.24 9.36 26.53
N ALA A 282 -6.75 8.16 26.22
CA ALA A 282 -6.22 7.81 24.90
C ALA A 282 -6.50 6.35 24.58
N ARG A 283 -6.68 6.05 23.28
CA ARG A 283 -6.83 4.70 22.72
C ARG A 283 -5.43 4.10 22.48
N ALA A 284 -4.59 4.06 23.51
CA ALA A 284 -3.17 3.77 23.40
C ALA A 284 -2.85 2.30 23.65
N GLU A 285 -3.24 1.40 22.75
CA GLU A 285 -2.66 0.06 22.69
C GLU A 285 -1.43 0.02 21.79
N TRP A 286 -0.36 0.71 22.19
CA TRP A 286 0.87 0.72 21.41
C TRP A 286 1.57 -0.63 21.40
N ARG A 287 1.86 -1.11 20.21
CA ARG A 287 2.73 -2.26 19.97
C ARG A 287 4.20 -1.85 20.05
N THR A 288 5.09 -2.80 19.82
CA THR A 288 6.52 -2.77 20.13
C THR A 288 7.23 -1.45 19.77
N VAL A 289 7.19 -1.03 18.51
CA VAL A 289 7.95 0.14 18.03
C VAL A 289 7.36 1.43 18.56
N SER A 290 6.04 1.62 18.44
CA SER A 290 5.38 2.85 18.91
C SER A 290 5.51 3.01 20.43
N LYS A 291 5.39 1.92 21.22
CA LYS A 291 5.62 1.93 22.66
C LYS A 291 7.05 2.36 23.02
N PHE A 292 8.03 1.94 22.22
CA PHE A 292 9.44 2.30 22.47
C PHE A 292 9.72 3.77 22.14
N VAL A 293 9.33 4.27 20.96
CA VAL A 293 9.66 5.63 20.52
C VAL A 293 8.87 6.72 21.27
N THR A 294 7.76 6.38 21.92
CA THR A 294 6.95 7.31 22.72
C THR A 294 7.47 7.47 24.15
N GLN A 295 8.50 6.73 24.55
CA GLN A 295 9.14 6.95 25.85
C GLN A 295 9.91 8.28 25.85
N PRO A 296 9.67 9.19 26.82
CA PRO A 296 10.26 10.54 26.78
C PRO A 296 11.79 10.54 26.68
N MET A 297 12.47 9.64 27.40
CA MET A 297 13.93 9.56 27.35
C MET A 297 14.41 9.08 25.97
N VAL A 298 13.76 8.06 25.39
CA VAL A 298 14.09 7.57 24.04
C VAL A 298 13.86 8.66 23.00
N ALA A 299 12.73 9.37 23.09
CA ALA A 299 12.40 10.48 22.20
C ALA A 299 13.45 11.61 22.27
N LEU A 300 13.88 11.99 23.46
CA LEU A 300 14.93 12.99 23.66
C LEU A 300 16.29 12.54 23.08
N ILE A 301 16.69 11.30 23.31
CA ILE A 301 17.92 10.73 22.76
C ILE A 301 17.84 10.71 21.22
N LEU A 302 16.75 10.23 20.64
CA LEU A 302 16.54 10.21 19.20
C LEU A 302 16.58 11.63 18.60
N ALA A 303 15.92 12.59 19.25
CA ALA A 303 15.94 13.99 18.83
C ALA A 303 17.36 14.56 18.84
N ALA A 304 18.12 14.35 19.91
CA ALA A 304 19.49 14.80 20.03
C ALA A 304 20.40 14.16 18.95
N VAL A 305 20.32 12.85 18.75
CA VAL A 305 21.08 12.13 17.73
C VAL A 305 20.75 12.66 16.33
N CYS A 306 19.47 12.80 15.99
CA CYS A 306 19.03 13.31 14.70
C CYS A 306 19.46 14.77 14.49
N PHE A 307 19.38 15.61 15.52
CA PHE A 307 19.80 17.00 15.46
C PHE A 307 21.32 17.13 15.23
N VAL A 308 22.13 16.38 15.97
CA VAL A 308 23.59 16.34 15.79
C VAL A 308 23.94 15.81 14.40
N ALA A 309 23.31 14.71 13.96
CA ALA A 309 23.49 14.17 12.61
C ALA A 309 23.14 15.20 11.53
N GLY A 310 22.04 15.94 11.71
CA GLY A 310 21.66 17.05 10.82
C GLY A 310 22.71 18.12 10.73
N GLY A 311 23.29 18.53 11.87
CA GLY A 311 24.39 19.51 11.95
C GLY A 311 25.66 19.02 11.26
N LEU A 312 26.05 17.77 11.49
CA LEU A 312 27.23 17.15 10.84
C LEU A 312 27.07 17.05 9.32
N LEU A 313 25.90 16.61 8.85
CA LEU A 313 25.59 16.51 7.42
C LEU A 313 25.57 17.89 6.75
N ARG A 314 25.10 18.92 7.44
CA ARG A 314 25.07 20.31 6.95
C ARG A 314 26.47 20.90 6.75
N ARG A 315 27.49 20.43 7.48
CA ARG A 315 28.89 20.89 7.33
C ARG A 315 29.49 20.48 5.97
N ARG A 316 28.98 19.42 5.34
CA ARG A 316 29.47 18.92 4.04
C ARG A 316 28.33 18.77 3.02
N PRO A 317 27.60 19.82 2.66
CA PRO A 317 26.30 19.74 1.98
C PRO A 317 26.38 19.14 0.58
N LYS A 318 27.54 19.22 -0.09
CA LYS A 318 27.75 18.71 -1.46
C LYS A 318 28.18 17.23 -1.52
N VAL A 319 28.55 16.64 -0.37
CA VAL A 319 28.99 15.24 -0.34
C VAL A 319 27.83 14.33 -0.71
N ASN A 320 28.09 13.41 -1.63
CA ASN A 320 27.12 12.41 -2.02
C ASN A 320 27.25 11.19 -1.08
N SER A 321 26.24 10.97 -0.26
CA SER A 321 26.22 9.94 0.79
C SER A 321 25.52 8.63 0.37
N TRP A 322 25.02 8.54 -0.86
CA TRP A 322 24.22 7.38 -1.30
C TRP A 322 24.91 6.02 -1.11
N ARG A 323 26.26 5.96 -1.30
CA ARG A 323 27.02 4.72 -1.12
C ARG A 323 27.02 4.28 0.34
N ALA A 324 27.27 5.22 1.27
CA ALA A 324 27.27 4.94 2.71
C ALA A 324 25.88 4.49 3.17
N VAL A 325 24.82 5.22 2.78
CA VAL A 325 23.43 4.85 3.10
C VAL A 325 23.10 3.46 2.55
N ARG A 326 23.51 3.15 1.32
CA ARG A 326 23.28 1.83 0.73
C ARG A 326 24.02 0.71 1.48
N VAL A 327 25.27 0.92 1.86
CA VAL A 327 26.04 -0.07 2.65
C VAL A 327 25.37 -0.31 3.99
N LEU A 328 24.96 0.76 4.70
CA LEU A 328 24.26 0.66 5.98
C LEU A 328 22.92 -0.06 5.84
N ALA A 329 22.14 0.26 4.81
CA ALA A 329 20.85 -0.40 4.57
C ALA A 329 21.02 -1.89 4.26
N VAL A 330 22.00 -2.27 3.41
CA VAL A 330 22.31 -3.67 3.12
C VAL A 330 22.80 -4.38 4.38
N ALA A 331 23.69 -3.77 5.16
CA ALA A 331 24.17 -4.34 6.42
C ALA A 331 23.01 -4.56 7.42
N ALA A 332 22.09 -3.60 7.54
CA ALA A 332 20.90 -3.74 8.40
C ALA A 332 19.99 -4.90 7.97
N VAL A 333 19.75 -5.05 6.66
CA VAL A 333 18.96 -6.17 6.12
C VAL A 333 19.66 -7.52 6.37
N VAL A 334 20.97 -7.59 6.13
CA VAL A 334 21.75 -8.81 6.39
C VAL A 334 21.74 -9.15 7.88
N LEU A 335 21.94 -8.16 8.75
CA LEU A 335 21.89 -8.36 10.20
C LEU A 335 20.50 -8.85 10.65
N ALA A 336 19.41 -8.24 10.14
CA ALA A 336 18.05 -8.69 10.45
C ALA A 336 17.81 -10.13 10.00
N ALA A 337 18.25 -10.50 8.78
CA ALA A 337 18.13 -11.87 8.27
C ALA A 337 18.92 -12.86 9.14
N VAL A 338 20.16 -12.52 9.53
CA VAL A 338 20.98 -13.36 10.43
C VAL A 338 20.29 -13.53 11.79
N LEU A 339 19.75 -12.47 12.39
CA LEU A 339 19.05 -12.55 13.67
C LEU A 339 17.78 -13.43 13.58
N VAL A 340 17.02 -13.34 12.48
CA VAL A 340 15.86 -14.22 12.23
C VAL A 340 16.32 -15.68 12.14
N LEU A 341 17.37 -15.96 11.38
CA LEU A 341 17.91 -17.33 11.25
C LEU A 341 18.41 -17.86 12.61
N LEU A 342 19.17 -17.07 13.35
CA LEU A 342 19.64 -17.45 14.68
C LEU A 342 18.48 -17.73 15.64
N ALA A 343 17.46 -16.88 15.67
CA ALA A 343 16.30 -17.04 16.53
C ALA A 343 15.53 -18.33 16.26
N ASN A 344 15.48 -18.78 14.99
CA ASN A 344 14.66 -19.94 14.61
C ASN A 344 15.41 -21.26 14.56
N PHE A 345 16.76 -21.24 14.50
CA PHE A 345 17.53 -22.48 14.28
C PHE A 345 18.60 -22.77 15.33
N THR A 346 19.10 -21.78 16.08
CA THR A 346 20.32 -22.01 16.88
C THR A 346 20.35 -21.39 18.28
N VAL A 347 19.71 -20.26 18.54
CA VAL A 347 19.94 -19.47 19.76
C VAL A 347 18.62 -19.00 20.39
N VAL A 348 18.48 -19.18 21.72
CA VAL A 348 17.42 -18.53 22.50
C VAL A 348 17.81 -17.06 22.71
N LEU A 349 17.09 -16.16 22.06
CA LEU A 349 17.27 -14.72 22.23
C LEU A 349 16.54 -14.19 23.47
N PRO A 350 16.91 -13.02 24.00
CA PRO A 350 16.13 -12.34 25.05
C PRO A 350 14.66 -12.15 24.66
N GLN A 351 13.77 -12.26 25.63
CA GLN A 351 12.29 -12.26 25.42
C GLN A 351 11.75 -11.24 24.41
N PRO A 352 12.12 -9.96 24.38
CA PRO A 352 11.62 -9.02 23.38
C PRO A 352 11.96 -9.41 21.94
N LEU A 353 13.19 -9.90 21.72
CA LEU A 353 13.66 -10.32 20.41
C LEU A 353 13.08 -11.68 19.99
N THR A 354 12.90 -12.60 20.93
CA THR A 354 12.26 -13.89 20.67
C THR A 354 10.82 -13.68 20.16
N ARG A 355 10.01 -12.85 20.82
CA ARG A 355 8.65 -12.56 20.37
C ARG A 355 8.58 -11.94 18.97
N LEU A 356 9.60 -11.20 18.59
CA LEU A 356 9.64 -10.53 17.28
C LEU A 356 10.15 -11.46 16.17
N LEU A 357 11.16 -12.29 16.47
CA LEU A 357 11.97 -12.99 15.46
C LEU A 357 11.75 -14.51 15.42
N PHE A 358 11.24 -15.11 16.51
CA PHE A 358 10.95 -16.55 16.55
C PHE A 358 9.57 -16.85 16.00
N PHE A 359 9.54 -17.68 14.94
CA PHE A 359 8.32 -17.99 14.19
C PHE A 359 7.64 -19.27 14.74
N ASP A 360 6.79 -19.10 15.72
CA ASP A 360 5.88 -20.11 16.24
C ASP A 360 4.42 -19.88 15.79
N ASP A 361 3.48 -20.67 16.30
CA ASP A 361 2.06 -20.55 15.95
C ASP A 361 1.44 -19.25 16.47
N GLN A 362 1.89 -18.75 17.61
CA GLN A 362 1.40 -17.51 18.22
C GLN A 362 2.04 -16.25 17.64
N TRP A 363 3.08 -16.40 16.82
CA TRP A 363 3.81 -15.28 16.25
C TRP A 363 2.89 -14.32 15.47
N GLY A 364 3.07 -13.03 15.70
CA GLY A 364 2.35 -11.99 14.95
C GLY A 364 0.84 -12.00 15.18
N SER A 365 0.37 -12.31 16.39
CA SER A 365 -1.06 -12.50 16.71
C SER A 365 -1.67 -13.65 15.91
N ASN A 366 -1.11 -14.85 16.10
CA ASN A 366 -1.52 -16.13 15.49
C ASN A 366 -1.29 -16.25 13.96
N ARG A 367 -0.59 -15.28 13.33
CA ARG A 367 -0.25 -15.39 11.91
C ARG A 367 0.67 -16.57 11.61
N GLY A 368 1.54 -16.95 12.56
CA GLY A 368 2.40 -18.12 12.42
C GLY A 368 1.61 -19.39 12.14
N PHE A 369 0.52 -19.64 12.90
CA PHE A 369 -0.40 -20.75 12.65
C PHE A 369 -1.05 -20.65 11.26
N ALA A 370 -1.65 -19.49 10.92
CA ALA A 370 -2.34 -19.30 9.65
C ALA A 370 -1.40 -19.51 8.45
N TRP A 371 -0.16 -19.02 8.52
CA TRP A 371 0.80 -19.16 7.43
C TRP A 371 1.28 -20.60 7.24
N LYS A 372 1.57 -21.31 8.35
CA LYS A 372 1.94 -22.73 8.31
C LYS A 372 0.79 -23.57 7.74
N ARG A 373 -0.44 -23.33 8.19
CA ARG A 373 -1.63 -24.03 7.69
C ARG A 373 -1.85 -23.80 6.20
N LEU A 374 -1.84 -22.56 5.73
CA LEU A 374 -2.02 -22.24 4.31
C LEU A 374 -0.89 -22.79 3.43
N TRP A 375 0.35 -22.84 3.96
CA TRP A 375 1.46 -23.49 3.25
C TRP A 375 1.23 -25.00 3.10
N THR A 376 0.75 -25.67 4.16
CA THR A 376 0.37 -27.09 4.11
C THR A 376 -0.76 -27.30 3.11
N VAL A 377 -1.83 -26.49 3.16
CA VAL A 377 -2.92 -26.53 2.18
C VAL A 377 -2.39 -26.41 0.75
N TRP A 378 -1.53 -25.40 0.48
CA TRP A 378 -1.00 -25.22 -0.86
C TRP A 378 -0.18 -26.41 -1.35
N LYS A 379 0.64 -26.99 -0.48
CA LYS A 379 1.56 -28.08 -0.83
C LYS A 379 0.86 -29.44 -0.94
N ASP A 380 -0.05 -29.75 -0.03
CA ASP A 380 -0.53 -31.11 0.20
C ASP A 380 -2.00 -31.31 -0.25
N ASP A 381 -2.83 -30.24 -0.26
CA ASP A 381 -4.27 -30.36 -0.52
C ASP A 381 -4.68 -29.88 -1.93
N LEU A 382 -3.82 -29.08 -2.62
CA LEU A 382 -4.19 -28.51 -3.93
C LEU A 382 -3.81 -29.41 -5.09
N THR A 383 -4.70 -29.48 -6.09
CA THR A 383 -4.40 -30.08 -7.40
C THR A 383 -3.38 -29.21 -8.17
N PRO A 384 -2.64 -29.78 -9.15
CA PRO A 384 -1.69 -29.00 -9.96
C PRO A 384 -2.30 -27.76 -10.63
N LEU A 385 -3.57 -27.81 -11.05
CA LEU A 385 -4.28 -26.68 -11.64
C LEU A 385 -4.55 -25.59 -10.58
N GLN A 386 -4.96 -25.97 -9.39
CA GLN A 386 -5.18 -25.05 -8.26
C GLN A 386 -3.85 -24.47 -7.74
N MET A 387 -2.75 -25.22 -7.75
CA MET A 387 -1.43 -24.68 -7.46
C MET A 387 -1.03 -23.57 -8.44
N LEU A 388 -1.37 -23.71 -9.73
CA LEU A 388 -1.05 -22.73 -10.76
C LEU A 388 -1.96 -21.50 -10.70
N PHE A 389 -3.28 -21.69 -10.56
CA PHE A 389 -4.27 -20.61 -10.71
C PHE A 389 -5.03 -20.26 -9.43
N GLY A 390 -4.87 -21.03 -8.36
CA GLY A 390 -5.48 -20.78 -7.06
C GLY A 390 -6.91 -21.32 -6.93
N LEU A 391 -7.53 -20.96 -5.80
CA LEU A 391 -8.86 -21.40 -5.38
C LEU A 391 -9.96 -20.33 -5.59
N GLY A 392 -9.59 -19.12 -6.03
CA GLY A 392 -10.48 -17.96 -6.14
C GLY A 392 -10.35 -16.97 -5.00
N GLY A 393 -10.96 -15.79 -5.18
CA GLY A 393 -10.89 -14.68 -4.22
C GLY A 393 -11.39 -15.09 -2.84
N ASP A 394 -10.70 -14.63 -1.80
CA ASP A 394 -10.98 -14.89 -0.37
C ASP A 394 -11.10 -16.38 0.04
N ALA A 395 -10.68 -17.32 -0.80
CA ALA A 395 -10.74 -18.76 -0.51
C ALA A 395 -9.86 -19.18 0.69
N ALA A 396 -8.87 -18.38 1.09
CA ALA A 396 -8.02 -18.68 2.24
C ALA A 396 -8.82 -18.82 3.55
N ASN A 397 -9.90 -18.05 3.71
CA ASN A 397 -10.79 -18.15 4.86
C ASN A 397 -11.37 -19.56 5.03
N ALA A 398 -11.95 -20.11 3.97
CA ALA A 398 -12.54 -21.46 4.00
C ALA A 398 -11.50 -22.51 4.36
N ARG A 399 -10.27 -22.40 3.82
CA ARG A 399 -9.18 -23.36 4.09
C ARG A 399 -8.56 -23.23 5.48
N LEU A 400 -8.67 -22.09 6.12
CA LEU A 400 -8.23 -21.90 7.50
C LEU A 400 -9.24 -22.44 8.53
N ASN A 401 -10.53 -22.45 8.21
CA ASN A 401 -11.60 -22.73 9.15
C ASN A 401 -12.33 -24.08 8.90
N ILE A 402 -11.87 -24.90 7.95
CA ILE A 402 -12.63 -26.10 7.50
C ILE A 402 -12.41 -27.34 8.37
N ASP A 403 -11.31 -27.42 9.15
CA ASP A 403 -11.04 -28.60 9.96
C ASP A 403 -11.29 -28.34 11.47
N ASP A 404 -11.66 -29.41 12.18
CA ASP A 404 -11.95 -29.36 13.62
C ASP A 404 -10.78 -28.85 14.47
N TYR A 405 -9.55 -29.06 14.01
CA TYR A 405 -8.35 -28.60 14.68
C TYR A 405 -8.25 -27.07 14.63
N SER A 406 -8.50 -26.47 13.47
CA SER A 406 -8.50 -25.01 13.32
C SER A 406 -9.57 -24.36 14.18
N VAL A 407 -10.79 -24.90 14.18
CA VAL A 407 -11.90 -24.45 15.03
C VAL A 407 -11.55 -24.61 16.51
N LYS A 408 -11.03 -25.77 16.92
CA LYS A 408 -10.62 -26.03 18.30
C LYS A 408 -9.49 -25.11 18.75
N TYR A 409 -8.50 -24.88 17.89
CA TYR A 409 -7.39 -23.97 18.16
C TYR A 409 -7.89 -22.52 18.32
N MET A 410 -8.81 -22.08 17.46
CA MET A 410 -9.40 -20.74 17.54
C MET A 410 -10.30 -20.54 18.75
N MET A 411 -11.06 -21.56 19.15
CA MET A 411 -11.84 -21.53 20.40
C MET A 411 -10.94 -21.40 21.62
N LEU A 412 -9.75 -22.04 21.61
CA LEU A 412 -8.74 -21.90 22.67
C LEU A 412 -8.10 -20.50 22.69
N LEU A 413 -8.10 -19.79 21.57
CA LEU A 413 -7.50 -18.47 21.40
C LEU A 413 -8.51 -17.31 21.45
N ASN A 414 -9.65 -17.47 22.08
CA ASN A 414 -10.73 -16.48 22.27
C ASN A 414 -11.89 -16.54 21.25
N GLY A 415 -12.04 -17.62 20.51
CA GLY A 415 -13.16 -17.81 19.59
C GLY A 415 -13.11 -17.00 18.29
N ASP A 416 -11.97 -16.38 17.99
CA ASP A 416 -11.78 -15.65 16.73
C ASP A 416 -11.67 -16.61 15.53
N VAL A 417 -12.20 -16.21 14.39
CA VAL A 417 -12.13 -16.95 13.14
C VAL A 417 -11.16 -16.23 12.20
N PHE A 418 -10.27 -16.98 11.53
CA PHE A 418 -9.39 -16.38 10.53
C PHE A 418 -10.18 -15.97 9.29
N ASP A 419 -10.13 -14.70 8.94
CA ASP A 419 -10.79 -14.15 7.75
C ASP A 419 -9.87 -14.09 6.52
N SER A 420 -8.57 -14.25 6.70
CA SER A 420 -7.57 -14.11 5.64
C SER A 420 -6.20 -14.61 6.09
N ALA A 421 -5.25 -14.67 5.15
CA ALA A 421 -3.85 -15.02 5.44
C ALA A 421 -3.11 -13.97 6.29
N HIS A 422 -3.60 -12.75 6.42
CA HIS A 422 -2.85 -11.60 6.95
C HIS A 422 -1.43 -11.45 6.36
N ASN A 423 -1.27 -11.91 5.12
CA ASN A 423 -0.10 -11.80 4.27
C ASN A 423 -0.61 -11.80 2.82
N GLU A 424 -0.52 -10.66 2.16
CA GLU A 424 -1.07 -10.46 0.82
C GLU A 424 -0.43 -11.40 -0.22
N TYR A 425 0.84 -11.73 -0.06
CA TYR A 425 1.53 -12.64 -0.98
C TYR A 425 1.04 -14.08 -0.82
N LEU A 426 0.87 -14.53 0.41
CA LEU A 426 0.30 -15.85 0.68
C LEU A 426 -1.17 -15.91 0.27
N GLN A 427 -1.92 -14.81 0.47
CA GLN A 427 -3.28 -14.67 -0.04
C GLN A 427 -3.32 -14.83 -1.58
N HIS A 428 -2.42 -14.15 -2.31
CA HIS A 428 -2.33 -14.32 -3.77
C HIS A 428 -1.89 -15.74 -4.18
N LEU A 429 -1.03 -16.41 -3.39
CA LEU A 429 -0.64 -17.79 -3.67
C LEU A 429 -1.82 -18.75 -3.54
N ILE A 430 -2.65 -18.60 -2.52
CA ILE A 430 -3.83 -19.46 -2.29
C ILE A 430 -4.96 -19.12 -3.25
N CYS A 431 -5.25 -17.81 -3.43
CA CYS A 431 -6.40 -17.38 -4.21
C CYS A 431 -6.14 -17.34 -5.73
N GLY A 432 -4.91 -17.01 -6.15
CA GLY A 432 -4.49 -16.83 -7.54
C GLY A 432 -3.39 -17.79 -8.00
N GLY A 433 -2.93 -18.70 -7.14
CA GLY A 433 -1.86 -19.64 -7.44
C GLY A 433 -0.50 -18.98 -7.71
N VAL A 434 0.44 -19.77 -8.22
CA VAL A 434 1.78 -19.31 -8.61
C VAL A 434 1.70 -18.23 -9.68
N VAL A 435 0.77 -18.34 -10.64
CA VAL A 435 0.56 -17.33 -11.69
C VAL A 435 0.09 -16.02 -11.06
N GLY A 436 -0.87 -16.05 -10.13
CA GLY A 436 -1.35 -14.87 -9.43
C GLY A 436 -0.25 -14.19 -8.61
N LEU A 437 0.44 -14.93 -7.77
CA LEU A 437 1.54 -14.42 -6.94
C LEU A 437 2.67 -13.80 -7.79
N THR A 438 3.16 -14.53 -8.79
CA THR A 438 4.26 -14.04 -9.64
C THR A 438 3.85 -12.82 -10.45
N SER A 439 2.61 -12.75 -10.92
CA SER A 439 2.05 -11.59 -11.61
C SER A 439 1.96 -10.37 -10.69
N TRP A 440 1.51 -10.54 -9.45
CA TRP A 440 1.47 -9.46 -8.45
C TRP A 440 2.86 -8.92 -8.12
N LEU A 441 3.82 -9.82 -7.84
CA LEU A 441 5.23 -9.45 -7.60
C LEU A 441 5.85 -8.73 -8.81
N ALA A 442 5.57 -9.21 -10.02
CA ALA A 442 6.05 -8.57 -11.25
C ALA A 442 5.43 -7.18 -11.44
N PHE A 443 4.14 -7.00 -11.13
CA PHE A 443 3.48 -5.70 -11.17
C PHE A 443 4.14 -4.71 -10.21
N LEU A 444 4.24 -5.05 -8.93
CA LEU A 444 4.87 -4.19 -7.92
C LEU A 444 6.34 -3.89 -8.26
N GLY A 445 7.13 -4.92 -8.54
CA GLY A 445 8.56 -4.77 -8.82
C GLY A 445 8.85 -3.94 -10.06
N LEU A 446 8.05 -4.09 -11.13
CA LEU A 446 8.21 -3.35 -12.36
C LEU A 446 7.90 -1.85 -12.17
N HIS A 447 6.82 -1.53 -11.41
CA HIS A 447 6.43 -0.15 -11.14
C HIS A 447 7.40 0.54 -10.17
N VAL A 448 7.86 -0.14 -9.12
CA VAL A 448 8.92 0.37 -8.23
C VAL A 448 10.19 0.64 -9.05
N ARG A 449 10.68 -0.33 -9.82
CA ARG A 449 11.91 -0.19 -10.61
C ARG A 449 11.85 0.98 -11.61
N ARG A 450 10.74 1.13 -12.32
CA ARG A 450 10.54 2.23 -13.28
C ARG A 450 10.31 3.56 -12.58
N GLY A 451 9.43 3.56 -11.59
CA GLY A 451 9.05 4.74 -10.84
C GLY A 451 10.21 5.38 -10.07
N LEU A 452 11.18 4.60 -9.55
CA LEU A 452 12.38 5.15 -8.92
C LEU A 452 13.20 6.06 -9.87
N ARG A 453 13.01 5.94 -11.19
CA ARG A 453 13.65 6.82 -12.19
C ARG A 453 12.78 8.02 -12.58
N THR A 454 11.47 7.88 -12.57
CA THR A 454 10.50 8.85 -13.10
C THR A 454 9.78 9.63 -12.00
N ALA A 455 9.33 8.98 -10.95
CA ALA A 455 8.55 9.52 -9.82
C ALA A 455 8.95 8.82 -8.50
N PRO A 456 10.16 9.08 -7.95
CA PRO A 456 10.71 8.28 -6.85
C PRO A 456 9.87 8.27 -5.58
N GLY A 457 9.20 9.38 -5.24
CA GLY A 457 8.30 9.45 -4.09
C GLY A 457 7.13 8.45 -4.21
N LEU A 458 6.50 8.39 -5.39
CA LEU A 458 5.40 7.45 -5.66
C LEU A 458 5.91 5.99 -5.68
N ALA A 459 7.08 5.74 -6.26
CA ALA A 459 7.66 4.40 -6.28
C ALA A 459 8.05 3.90 -4.89
N ALA A 460 8.58 4.79 -4.04
CA ALA A 460 8.88 4.45 -2.65
C ALA A 460 7.61 4.20 -1.85
N ALA A 461 6.52 4.91 -2.13
CA ALA A 461 5.21 4.66 -1.55
C ALA A 461 4.70 3.25 -1.89
N ILE A 462 4.77 2.84 -3.17
CA ILE A 462 4.42 1.47 -3.58
C ILE A 462 5.32 0.44 -2.89
N LEU A 463 6.62 0.71 -2.72
CA LEU A 463 7.53 -0.17 -2.01
C LEU A 463 7.17 -0.28 -0.52
N GLY A 464 6.85 0.84 0.14
CA GLY A 464 6.41 0.84 1.54
C GLY A 464 5.17 -0.02 1.74
N TYR A 465 4.15 0.17 0.90
CA TYR A 465 2.98 -0.68 0.87
C TYR A 465 3.36 -2.16 0.66
N ALA A 466 4.20 -2.47 -0.32
CA ALA A 466 4.60 -3.83 -0.64
C ALA A 466 5.29 -4.54 0.55
N VAL A 467 6.11 -3.83 1.30
CA VAL A 467 6.74 -4.37 2.52
C VAL A 467 5.71 -4.57 3.64
N GLN A 468 4.83 -3.61 3.86
CA GLN A 468 3.76 -3.70 4.87
C GLN A 468 2.77 -4.84 4.55
N ALA A 469 2.43 -5.03 3.28
CA ALA A 469 1.52 -6.06 2.78
C ALA A 469 1.97 -7.50 3.08
N PHE A 470 3.27 -7.70 3.38
CA PHE A 470 3.75 -9.00 3.87
C PHE A 470 3.17 -9.37 5.24
N PHE A 471 2.70 -8.38 6.01
CA PHE A 471 2.11 -8.55 7.33
C PHE A 471 0.65 -8.06 7.40
N SER A 472 0.00 -7.87 6.25
CA SER A 472 -1.33 -7.30 6.16
C SER A 472 -2.09 -7.90 4.97
N ILE A 473 -3.26 -7.36 4.71
CA ILE A 473 -4.14 -7.77 3.60
C ILE A 473 -4.59 -6.55 2.82
N SER A 474 -4.97 -6.77 1.57
CA SER A 474 -5.60 -5.77 0.71
C SER A 474 -6.99 -5.38 1.22
N MET A 475 -7.41 -4.14 0.94
CA MET A 475 -8.76 -3.68 1.21
C MET A 475 -9.19 -2.60 0.21
N PRO A 476 -10.51 -2.43 -0.02
CA PRO A 476 -11.04 -1.46 -0.99
C PRO A 476 -10.67 0.01 -0.73
N GLY A 477 -10.33 0.37 0.51
CA GLY A 477 -9.97 1.75 0.88
C GLY A 477 -8.51 2.12 0.55
N VAL A 478 -7.61 1.15 0.35
CA VAL A 478 -6.17 1.40 0.17
C VAL A 478 -5.63 0.81 -1.14
N LEU A 479 -6.02 -0.42 -1.51
CA LEU A 479 -5.50 -1.08 -2.71
C LEU A 479 -5.69 -0.26 -4.01
N PRO A 480 -6.83 0.42 -4.26
CA PRO A 480 -6.99 1.26 -5.46
C PRO A 480 -5.93 2.34 -5.58
N LEU A 481 -5.47 2.90 -4.44
CA LEU A 481 -4.41 3.91 -4.42
C LEU A 481 -3.09 3.36 -4.98
N VAL A 482 -2.75 2.11 -4.67
CA VAL A 482 -1.54 1.43 -5.18
C VAL A 482 -1.60 1.34 -6.70
N PHE A 483 -2.76 0.95 -7.27
CA PHE A 483 -2.95 0.85 -8.72
C PHE A 483 -2.85 2.21 -9.42
N VAL A 484 -3.45 3.25 -8.83
CA VAL A 484 -3.39 4.62 -9.36
C VAL A 484 -1.96 5.18 -9.29
N LEU A 485 -1.26 4.99 -8.15
CA LEU A 485 0.14 5.42 -8.01
C LEU A 485 1.05 4.66 -8.98
N ALA A 486 0.82 3.37 -9.18
CA ALA A 486 1.55 2.57 -10.18
C ALA A 486 1.31 3.11 -11.61
N ALA A 487 0.06 3.43 -11.94
CA ALA A 487 -0.28 4.05 -13.22
C ALA A 487 0.47 5.37 -13.43
N LEU A 488 0.58 6.21 -12.40
CA LEU A 488 1.30 7.49 -12.44
C LEU A 488 2.83 7.33 -12.53
N CYS A 489 3.40 6.21 -12.10
CA CYS A 489 4.84 5.92 -12.19
C CYS A 489 5.32 5.66 -13.62
N VAL A 490 4.45 5.28 -14.52
CA VAL A 490 4.81 4.89 -15.90
C VAL A 490 4.33 5.94 -16.89
N LYS A 491 5.27 6.57 -17.60
CA LYS A 491 4.92 7.51 -18.67
C LYS A 491 4.52 6.74 -19.94
N PRO A 492 3.34 7.00 -20.53
CA PRO A 492 2.94 6.41 -21.79
C PRO A 492 3.92 6.82 -22.91
N GLN A 493 4.31 5.86 -23.74
CA GLN A 493 5.08 6.12 -24.96
C GLN A 493 4.35 5.52 -26.17
N PRO A 494 4.27 6.22 -27.30
CA PRO A 494 3.62 5.72 -28.51
C PRO A 494 4.29 4.44 -29.01
N LEU A 495 3.47 3.47 -29.44
CA LEU A 495 3.91 2.19 -29.99
C LEU A 495 3.82 2.21 -31.51
N ALA A 496 4.93 2.04 -32.19
CA ALA A 496 4.94 1.63 -33.60
C ALA A 496 4.80 0.09 -33.65
N ALA A 497 3.57 -0.44 -33.68
CA ALA A 497 3.33 -1.89 -33.71
C ALA A 497 2.51 -2.32 -34.93
N ARG A 498 2.79 -3.52 -35.45
CA ARG A 498 2.09 -4.13 -36.61
C ARG A 498 0.67 -4.62 -36.24
N GLY A 499 -0.24 -4.60 -37.20
CA GLY A 499 -1.70 -4.71 -37.04
C GLY A 499 -2.27 -5.73 -36.05
N TRP A 500 -1.93 -7.03 -36.13
CA TRP A 500 -2.54 -8.08 -35.32
C TRP A 500 -2.25 -7.96 -33.79
N TYR A 501 -1.04 -7.51 -33.45
CA TYR A 501 -0.63 -7.32 -32.06
C TYR A 501 -1.42 -6.19 -31.37
N ARG A 502 -1.86 -5.18 -32.15
CA ARG A 502 -2.71 -4.09 -31.66
C ARG A 502 -4.11 -4.58 -31.31
N SER A 503 -4.68 -5.40 -32.18
CA SER A 503 -6.02 -5.95 -31.97
C SER A 503 -6.05 -6.87 -30.75
N LEU A 504 -5.02 -7.71 -30.57
CA LEU A 504 -4.88 -8.56 -29.41
C LEU A 504 -4.76 -7.76 -28.11
N LEU A 505 -3.87 -6.74 -28.08
CA LEU A 505 -3.72 -5.88 -26.90
C LEU A 505 -4.97 -5.05 -26.61
N GLY A 506 -5.66 -4.56 -27.64
CA GLY A 506 -6.95 -3.88 -27.48
C GLY A 506 -8.02 -4.78 -26.87
N LEU A 507 -8.12 -6.02 -27.32
CA LEU A 507 -9.01 -7.05 -26.77
C LEU A 507 -8.65 -7.36 -25.31
N VAL A 508 -7.38 -7.59 -25.02
CA VAL A 508 -6.90 -7.90 -23.67
C VAL A 508 -7.14 -6.73 -22.70
N MET A 509 -7.00 -5.48 -23.14
CA MET A 509 -7.31 -4.31 -22.31
C MET A 509 -8.80 -4.02 -22.18
N ALA A 510 -9.62 -4.46 -23.14
CA ALA A 510 -11.09 -4.39 -23.05
C ALA A 510 -11.68 -5.48 -22.15
N ALA A 511 -10.98 -6.60 -21.94
CA ALA A 511 -11.49 -7.71 -21.15
C ALA A 511 -11.85 -7.32 -19.69
N PRO A 512 -10.99 -6.64 -18.91
CA PRO A 512 -11.35 -6.25 -17.54
C PRO A 512 -12.63 -5.39 -17.45
N PRO A 513 -12.82 -4.31 -18.25
CA PRO A 513 -14.07 -3.56 -18.20
C PRO A 513 -15.27 -4.37 -18.66
N ILE A 514 -15.13 -5.27 -19.67
CA ILE A 514 -16.24 -6.11 -20.13
C ILE A 514 -16.62 -7.11 -19.03
N LEU A 515 -15.65 -7.79 -18.43
CA LEU A 515 -15.90 -8.73 -17.32
C LEU A 515 -16.52 -8.03 -16.11
N LEU A 516 -16.03 -6.83 -15.77
CA LEU A 516 -16.60 -6.04 -14.68
C LEU A 516 -18.05 -5.66 -14.97
N LEU A 517 -18.38 -5.19 -16.18
CA LEU A 517 -19.75 -4.82 -16.57
C LEU A 517 -20.69 -6.04 -16.66
N ALA A 518 -20.16 -7.21 -17.01
CA ALA A 518 -20.95 -8.44 -17.07
C ALA A 518 -21.22 -9.05 -15.69
N ALA A 519 -20.37 -8.73 -14.69
CA ALA A 519 -20.45 -9.28 -13.35
C ALA A 519 -21.24 -8.40 -12.37
N VAL A 520 -21.40 -7.12 -12.68
CA VAL A 520 -22.18 -6.13 -11.90
C VAL A 520 -23.58 -5.93 -12.50
#